data_ea105ea066208139cecd97752859429f
#
_entry.id   ea105ea066208139cecd97752859429f
#
_cell.length_a   1.000
_cell.length_b   1.000
_cell.length_c   1.000
_cell.angle_alpha   90.00
_cell.angle_beta   90.00
_cell.angle_gamma   90.00
#
_symmetry.space_group_name_H-M   'P 1'
#
loop_
_entity.id
_entity.type
_entity.pdbx_description
1 polymer ?
#
loop_
_entity_poly.entity_id
_entity_poly.type
_entity_poly.pdbx_seq_one_letter_code
_entity_poly.pdbx_strand_id
1 'polypeptide(L)'
;MKFLIIKPSSLGDVACAMPVVALIKKHYPDATVDWLVNKEYAGLAKAAGADNIFVIDRRAWKKVASWPKAFFNYLSVAAKLPFQHYDYAIDLQGLLRSGIFTALSNAKKAIGFADGRECSPIFYDTKVVVNRKLTHSTLCNLAVLKELGIEKDETWPSFAPSDTSSTLESFGLAGSEFFIAVPLTRWKSKNWVPESIAAVGTELKARHGWRGVLVGGSDAKEVCAKICALSPDVFLDLSGKTDWSQFLALSAEARCAVTPDTGPMHVMAAAGTPMIAIMGPTDPRRHGPYGDCSKVLQSKRRCLPCYHRDCVLGEEGKPSLCMADITPEMVVEAVEELLNELKTKEENA
;
A
#
# COMPACT_ATOMS: atom_id res chain seq x y z
N MET A 1 21.61 11.66 13.84
CA MET A 1 20.60 10.89 14.62
C MET A 1 20.33 9.56 13.95
N LYS A 2 20.03 8.52 14.73
CA LYS A 2 19.74 7.18 14.19
C LYS A 2 18.37 6.70 14.64
N PHE A 3 17.53 6.35 13.68
CA PHE A 3 16.14 5.93 13.88
C PHE A 3 15.94 4.47 13.49
N LEU A 4 15.12 3.75 14.23
CA LEU A 4 14.60 2.44 13.86
C LEU A 4 13.09 2.54 13.66
N ILE A 5 12.61 2.30 12.46
CA ILE A 5 11.18 2.14 12.17
C ILE A 5 10.81 0.67 12.29
N ILE A 6 9.75 0.36 13.04
CA ILE A 6 9.25 -0.99 13.21
C ILE A 6 7.84 -1.09 12.62
N LYS A 7 7.75 -1.56 11.38
CA LYS A 7 6.48 -1.81 10.68
C LYS A 7 6.60 -3.05 9.79
N PRO A 8 6.49 -4.24 10.38
CA PRO A 8 6.68 -5.50 9.65
C PRO A 8 5.63 -5.81 8.60
N SER A 9 4.37 -5.43 8.80
CA SER A 9 3.21 -5.79 7.95
C SER A 9 1.97 -4.94 8.28
N SER A 10 0.89 -4.96 7.52
CA SER A 10 0.69 -5.62 6.25
C SER A 10 1.10 -4.74 5.07
N LEU A 11 0.88 -5.19 3.82
CA LEU A 11 1.27 -4.43 2.62
C LEU A 11 0.80 -2.97 2.66
N GLY A 12 -0.51 -2.74 2.77
CA GLY A 12 -1.07 -1.38 2.82
C GLY A 12 -0.55 -0.58 4.02
N ASP A 13 -0.36 -1.24 5.19
CA ASP A 13 0.19 -0.57 6.38
C ASP A 13 1.66 -0.17 6.20
N VAL A 14 2.46 -0.98 5.48
CA VAL A 14 3.85 -0.66 5.14
C VAL A 14 3.89 0.51 4.16
N ALA A 15 3.07 0.48 3.11
CA ALA A 15 2.93 1.59 2.18
C ALA A 15 2.53 2.90 2.89
N CYS A 16 1.54 2.85 3.79
CA CYS A 16 1.12 3.99 4.62
C CYS A 16 2.19 4.47 5.63
N ALA A 17 3.27 3.71 5.85
CA ALA A 17 4.37 4.12 6.72
C ALA A 17 5.56 4.71 5.95
N MET A 18 5.63 4.53 4.62
CA MET A 18 6.73 5.06 3.80
C MET A 18 6.97 6.56 4.00
N PRO A 19 5.94 7.41 4.07
CA PRO A 19 6.12 8.85 4.27
C PRO A 19 6.81 9.24 5.57
N VAL A 20 6.70 8.40 6.61
CA VAL A 20 7.40 8.66 7.89
C VAL A 20 8.91 8.71 7.68
N VAL A 21 9.47 7.78 6.90
CA VAL A 21 10.91 7.73 6.60
C VAL A 21 11.34 8.94 5.79
N ALA A 22 10.59 9.26 4.72
CA ALA A 22 10.90 10.39 3.85
C ALA A 22 10.89 11.72 4.62
N LEU A 23 9.90 11.94 5.48
CA LEU A 23 9.79 13.17 6.28
C LEU A 23 10.85 13.26 7.37
N ILE A 24 11.24 12.15 8.00
CA ILE A 24 12.39 12.13 8.91
C ILE A 24 13.66 12.58 8.17
N LYS A 25 13.92 12.00 6.99
CA LYS A 25 15.11 12.37 6.19
C LYS A 25 15.07 13.79 5.64
N LYS A 26 13.89 14.28 5.26
CA LYS A 26 13.71 15.68 4.84
C LYS A 26 14.03 16.65 5.97
N HIS A 27 13.58 16.36 7.19
CA HIS A 27 13.76 17.23 8.35
C HIS A 27 15.15 17.07 9.00
N TYR A 28 15.70 15.86 8.95
CA TYR A 28 17.03 15.51 9.46
C TYR A 28 17.87 14.88 8.33
N PRO A 29 18.48 15.68 7.42
CA PRO A 29 19.18 15.15 6.23
C PRO A 29 20.30 14.16 6.55
N ASP A 30 21.00 14.34 7.69
CA ASP A 30 22.09 13.47 8.15
C ASP A 30 21.60 12.27 8.99
N ALA A 31 20.29 12.04 9.05
CA ALA A 31 19.75 10.94 9.83
C ALA A 31 19.96 9.60 9.11
N THR A 32 20.36 8.59 9.88
CA THR A 32 20.26 7.19 9.46
C THR A 32 18.91 6.64 9.89
N VAL A 33 18.13 6.14 8.95
CA VAL A 33 16.81 5.53 9.20
C VAL A 33 16.84 4.07 8.81
N ASP A 34 16.85 3.19 9.80
CA ASP A 34 16.76 1.75 9.61
C ASP A 34 15.28 1.30 9.71
N TRP A 35 14.92 0.25 8.96
CA TRP A 35 13.54 -0.26 8.98
C TRP A 35 13.51 -1.78 9.23
N LEU A 36 12.76 -2.20 10.25
CA LEU A 36 12.44 -3.60 10.50
C LEU A 36 11.13 -3.95 9.80
N VAL A 37 11.21 -4.84 8.80
CA VAL A 37 10.11 -5.16 7.89
C VAL A 37 10.12 -6.64 7.49
N ASN A 38 8.97 -7.18 7.06
CA ASN A 38 8.93 -8.51 6.45
C ASN A 38 9.68 -8.54 5.11
N LYS A 39 10.33 -9.67 4.83
CA LYS A 39 11.13 -9.91 3.62
C LYS A 39 10.44 -9.44 2.34
N GLU A 40 9.16 -9.72 2.22
CA GLU A 40 8.37 -9.41 1.02
C GLU A 40 8.20 -7.91 0.75
N TYR A 41 8.37 -7.06 1.77
CA TYR A 41 8.20 -5.60 1.66
C TYR A 41 9.52 -4.82 1.74
N ALA A 42 10.65 -5.51 1.75
CA ALA A 42 11.97 -4.88 1.85
C ALA A 42 12.22 -3.85 0.72
N GLY A 43 11.73 -4.13 -0.49
CA GLY A 43 11.82 -3.20 -1.63
C GLY A 43 11.09 -1.89 -1.39
N LEU A 44 9.90 -1.92 -0.73
CA LEU A 44 9.16 -0.71 -0.37
C LEU A 44 9.90 0.12 0.69
N ALA A 45 10.48 -0.53 1.70
CA ALA A 45 11.28 0.15 2.70
C ALA A 45 12.52 0.82 2.09
N LYS A 46 13.17 0.18 1.12
CA LYS A 46 14.28 0.75 0.36
C LYS A 46 13.83 1.96 -0.46
N ALA A 47 12.73 1.86 -1.18
CA ALA A 47 12.17 2.96 -1.96
C ALA A 47 11.75 4.16 -1.10
N ALA A 48 11.33 3.92 0.15
CA ALA A 48 11.05 4.98 1.12
C ALA A 48 12.31 5.71 1.62
N GLY A 49 13.50 5.22 1.28
CA GLY A 49 14.78 5.82 1.67
C GLY A 49 15.38 5.25 2.96
N ALA A 50 14.93 4.07 3.43
CA ALA A 50 15.59 3.41 4.57
C ALA A 50 17.03 3.01 4.21
N ASP A 51 17.98 3.31 5.13
CA ASP A 51 19.41 3.06 4.91
C ASP A 51 19.76 1.59 5.11
N ASN A 52 19.28 0.99 6.20
CA ASN A 52 19.45 -0.44 6.45
C ASN A 52 18.08 -1.10 6.69
N ILE A 53 17.92 -2.31 6.17
CA ILE A 53 16.66 -3.04 6.26
C ILE A 53 16.89 -4.31 7.08
N PHE A 54 16.26 -4.38 8.25
CA PHE A 54 16.22 -5.58 9.08
C PHE A 54 15.05 -6.45 8.64
N VAL A 55 15.39 -7.56 7.99
CA VAL A 55 14.40 -8.44 7.37
C VAL A 55 13.99 -9.57 8.31
N ILE A 56 12.69 -9.68 8.58
CA ILE A 56 12.10 -10.85 9.24
C ILE A 56 11.29 -11.67 8.24
N ASP A 57 11.37 -13.01 8.34
CA ASP A 57 10.64 -13.92 7.45
C ASP A 57 9.41 -14.51 8.16
N ARG A 58 8.29 -13.77 8.11
CA ARG A 58 7.03 -14.25 8.68
C ARG A 58 6.45 -15.45 7.95
N ARG A 59 6.70 -15.59 6.64
CA ARG A 59 6.14 -16.71 5.85
C ARG A 59 6.76 -18.04 6.24
N ALA A 60 8.00 -18.02 6.71
CA ALA A 60 8.67 -19.22 7.20
C ALA A 60 7.94 -19.89 8.38
N TRP A 61 7.18 -19.13 9.19
CA TRP A 61 6.37 -19.69 10.27
C TRP A 61 5.13 -20.48 9.81
N LYS A 62 4.72 -20.35 8.55
CA LYS A 62 3.57 -21.11 8.02
C LYS A 62 3.90 -22.58 7.73
N LYS A 63 5.17 -22.94 7.62
CA LYS A 63 5.63 -24.30 7.35
C LYS A 63 6.43 -24.80 8.55
N VAL A 64 5.96 -25.86 9.22
CA VAL A 64 6.60 -26.44 10.42
C VAL A 64 8.09 -26.75 10.18
N ALA A 65 8.43 -27.31 9.03
CA ALA A 65 9.81 -27.60 8.64
C ALA A 65 10.73 -26.35 8.56
N SER A 66 10.15 -25.16 8.46
CA SER A 66 10.89 -23.89 8.37
C SER A 66 10.98 -23.15 9.71
N TRP A 67 10.36 -23.65 10.78
CA TRP A 67 10.38 -23.00 12.10
C TRP A 67 11.76 -22.74 12.65
N PRO A 68 12.73 -23.70 12.61
CA PRO A 68 14.08 -23.41 13.08
C PRO A 68 14.70 -22.23 12.34
N LYS A 69 14.58 -22.19 11.01
CA LYS A 69 15.10 -21.11 10.17
C LYS A 69 14.45 -19.77 10.50
N ALA A 70 13.13 -19.76 10.70
CA ALA A 70 12.39 -18.55 11.09
C ALA A 70 12.84 -18.06 12.46
N PHE A 71 12.97 -18.97 13.44
CA PHE A 71 13.43 -18.66 14.79
C PHE A 71 14.86 -18.07 14.79
N PHE A 72 15.79 -18.71 14.08
CA PHE A 72 17.16 -18.19 13.96
C PHE A 72 17.21 -16.83 13.23
N ASN A 73 16.37 -16.60 12.24
CA ASN A 73 16.25 -15.29 11.60
C ASN A 73 15.80 -14.21 12.61
N TYR A 74 14.74 -14.49 13.40
CA TYR A 74 14.28 -13.56 14.43
C TYR A 74 15.36 -13.30 15.49
N LEU A 75 16.04 -14.34 15.97
CA LEU A 75 17.16 -14.22 16.93
C LEU A 75 18.31 -13.40 16.33
N SER A 76 18.68 -13.65 15.08
CA SER A 76 19.74 -12.91 14.39
C SER A 76 19.44 -11.43 14.27
N VAL A 77 18.19 -11.07 13.95
CA VAL A 77 17.77 -9.67 13.92
C VAL A 77 17.79 -9.08 15.33
N ALA A 78 17.17 -9.75 16.30
CA ALA A 78 17.11 -9.31 17.69
C ALA A 78 18.52 -9.08 18.29
N ALA A 79 19.46 -9.97 18.01
CA ALA A 79 20.84 -9.86 18.50
C ALA A 79 21.63 -8.69 17.88
N LYS A 80 21.25 -8.21 16.70
CA LYS A 80 21.95 -7.09 16.02
C LYS A 80 21.46 -5.72 16.48
N LEU A 81 20.18 -5.60 16.87
CA LEU A 81 19.55 -4.31 17.18
C LEU A 81 20.23 -3.55 18.32
N PRO A 82 20.64 -4.17 19.46
CA PRO A 82 21.24 -3.45 20.59
C PRO A 82 22.54 -2.73 20.25
N PHE A 83 23.28 -3.24 19.27
CA PHE A 83 24.58 -2.70 18.85
C PHE A 83 24.46 -1.56 17.83
N GLN A 84 23.25 -1.19 17.45
CA GLN A 84 23.05 -0.12 16.48
C GLN A 84 23.02 1.28 17.10
N HIS A 85 22.85 1.39 18.43
CA HIS A 85 22.84 2.65 19.18
C HIS A 85 21.82 3.66 18.64
N TYR A 86 20.55 3.26 18.58
CA TYR A 86 19.46 4.12 18.11
C TYR A 86 19.18 5.27 19.07
N ASP A 87 18.95 6.48 18.52
CA ASP A 87 18.39 7.59 19.28
C ASP A 87 16.89 7.38 19.49
N TYR A 88 16.20 6.89 18.46
CA TYR A 88 14.75 6.64 18.49
C TYR A 88 14.40 5.28 17.91
N ALA A 89 13.50 4.55 18.57
CA ALA A 89 12.78 3.40 18.02
C ALA A 89 11.29 3.74 17.92
N ILE A 90 10.73 3.65 16.73
CA ILE A 90 9.37 4.06 16.42
C ILE A 90 8.56 2.83 16.00
N ASP A 91 7.68 2.36 16.89
CA ASP A 91 6.80 1.22 16.63
C ASP A 91 5.48 1.67 16.02
N LEU A 92 5.38 1.55 14.69
CA LEU A 92 4.17 1.83 13.92
C LEU A 92 3.24 0.60 13.83
N GLN A 93 3.63 -0.55 14.35
CA GLN A 93 2.83 -1.77 14.34
C GLN A 93 1.90 -1.87 15.53
N GLY A 94 2.42 -1.64 16.74
CA GLY A 94 1.66 -1.66 17.98
C GLY A 94 1.16 -3.05 18.38
N LEU A 95 2.03 -4.07 18.31
CA LEU A 95 1.78 -5.45 18.76
C LEU A 95 2.90 -5.89 19.70
N LEU A 96 2.63 -6.90 20.58
CA LEU A 96 3.63 -7.42 21.51
C LEU A 96 4.98 -7.72 20.83
N ARG A 97 4.95 -8.42 19.70
CA ARG A 97 6.18 -8.78 18.97
C ARG A 97 6.96 -7.56 18.44
N SER A 98 6.28 -6.49 18.02
CA SER A 98 6.97 -5.26 17.62
C SER A 98 7.50 -4.50 18.82
N GLY A 99 6.76 -4.45 19.93
CA GLY A 99 7.21 -3.91 21.20
C GLY A 99 8.47 -4.62 21.74
N ILE A 100 8.55 -5.94 21.60
CA ILE A 100 9.78 -6.70 21.95
C ILE A 100 10.97 -6.22 21.12
N PHE A 101 10.84 -6.06 19.80
CA PHE A 101 11.93 -5.52 18.98
C PHE A 101 12.26 -4.07 19.35
N THR A 102 11.26 -3.27 19.74
CA THR A 102 11.44 -1.91 20.25
C THR A 102 12.32 -1.94 21.51
N ALA A 103 12.01 -2.79 22.49
CA ALA A 103 12.81 -2.94 23.69
C ALA A 103 14.23 -3.45 23.39
N LEU A 104 14.36 -4.47 22.53
CA LEU A 104 15.66 -5.04 22.15
C LEU A 104 16.52 -4.09 21.33
N SER A 105 15.98 -3.03 20.73
CA SER A 105 16.74 -2.02 20.03
C SER A 105 17.64 -1.19 20.96
N ASN A 106 17.32 -1.18 22.26
CA ASN A 106 17.99 -0.38 23.28
C ASN A 106 18.13 1.10 22.87
N ALA A 107 17.10 1.63 22.20
CA ALA A 107 17.04 3.01 21.76
C ALA A 107 16.95 3.96 22.98
N LYS A 108 17.49 5.17 22.86
CA LYS A 108 17.40 6.19 23.91
C LYS A 108 15.96 6.60 24.19
N LYS A 109 15.09 6.57 23.16
CA LYS A 109 13.67 6.88 23.29
C LYS A 109 12.83 5.96 22.40
N ALA A 110 11.88 5.26 22.99
CA ALA A 110 10.90 4.42 22.30
C ALA A 110 9.56 5.15 22.14
N ILE A 111 9.06 5.22 20.91
CA ILE A 111 7.80 5.89 20.56
C ILE A 111 6.85 4.87 19.96
N GLY A 112 5.58 4.87 20.38
CA GLY A 112 4.55 4.03 19.80
C GLY A 112 3.15 4.53 20.13
N PHE A 113 2.12 3.81 19.70
CA PHE A 113 0.74 4.23 19.90
C PHE A 113 0.22 3.85 21.29
N ALA A 114 -0.50 4.76 21.94
CA ALA A 114 -1.12 4.54 23.25
C ALA A 114 -2.16 3.39 23.22
N ASP A 115 -2.86 3.20 22.09
CA ASP A 115 -3.85 2.14 21.86
C ASP A 115 -3.23 0.85 21.27
N GLY A 116 -1.92 0.67 21.39
CA GLY A 116 -1.22 -0.55 20.99
C GLY A 116 -1.86 -1.80 21.62
N ARG A 117 -1.94 -2.88 20.85
CA ARG A 117 -2.55 -4.15 21.29
C ARG A 117 -1.52 -5.06 21.95
N GLU A 118 -2.01 -6.14 22.57
CA GLU A 118 -1.16 -7.20 23.14
C GLU A 118 -0.12 -6.63 24.12
N CYS A 119 -0.52 -5.64 24.95
CA CYS A 119 0.35 -4.96 25.91
C CYS A 119 1.58 -4.23 25.31
N SER A 120 1.62 -3.97 24.00
CA SER A 120 2.78 -3.29 23.39
C SER A 120 3.11 -1.91 23.99
N PRO A 121 2.14 -1.10 24.52
CA PRO A 121 2.47 0.21 25.10
C PRO A 121 3.41 0.17 26.33
N ILE A 122 3.65 -0.99 26.94
CA ILE A 122 4.60 -1.12 28.07
C ILE A 122 6.05 -0.88 27.62
N PHE A 123 6.33 -1.02 26.34
CA PHE A 123 7.67 -0.87 25.75
C PHE A 123 7.95 0.56 25.25
N TYR A 124 7.01 1.51 25.40
CA TYR A 124 7.16 2.86 24.88
C TYR A 124 7.34 3.89 25.98
N ASP A 125 8.35 4.74 25.83
CA ASP A 125 8.58 5.91 26.68
C ASP A 125 7.58 7.00 26.34
N THR A 126 7.26 7.16 25.04
CA THR A 126 6.28 8.12 24.54
C THR A 126 5.13 7.38 23.85
N LYS A 127 3.91 7.68 24.30
CA LYS A 127 2.68 7.03 23.82
C LYS A 127 1.84 8.04 23.05
N VAL A 128 1.85 7.93 21.72
CA VAL A 128 1.10 8.81 20.83
C VAL A 128 -0.39 8.46 20.85
N VAL A 129 -1.24 9.43 21.15
CA VAL A 129 -2.70 9.27 21.19
C VAL A 129 -3.29 9.69 19.85
N VAL A 130 -3.87 8.74 19.12
CA VAL A 130 -4.54 8.95 17.84
C VAL A 130 -5.82 8.12 17.80
N ASN A 131 -6.91 8.68 17.30
CA ASN A 131 -8.12 7.90 17.07
C ASN A 131 -7.99 7.04 15.80
N ARG A 132 -7.29 5.90 15.91
CA ARG A 132 -7.02 4.97 14.80
C ARG A 132 -8.27 4.33 14.19
N LYS A 133 -9.43 4.46 14.82
CA LYS A 133 -10.70 3.97 14.26
C LYS A 133 -11.30 4.95 13.25
N LEU A 134 -11.02 6.23 13.37
CA LEU A 134 -11.57 7.29 12.52
C LEU A 134 -10.54 7.94 11.60
N THR A 135 -9.25 7.78 11.91
CA THR A 135 -8.15 8.43 11.20
C THR A 135 -7.54 7.48 10.17
N HIS A 136 -7.21 8.00 9.01
CA HIS A 136 -6.50 7.24 7.96
C HIS A 136 -5.15 6.69 8.47
N SER A 137 -4.78 5.47 8.05
CA SER A 137 -3.55 4.80 8.52
C SER A 137 -2.28 5.63 8.32
N THR A 138 -2.17 6.35 7.21
CA THR A 138 -1.04 7.25 6.96
C THR A 138 -0.98 8.38 7.98
N LEU A 139 -2.10 9.05 8.23
CA LEU A 139 -2.16 10.14 9.22
C LEU A 139 -1.87 9.64 10.63
N CYS A 140 -2.30 8.41 10.96
CA CYS A 140 -1.91 7.79 12.23
C CYS A 140 -0.39 7.62 12.33
N ASN A 141 0.25 7.12 11.27
CA ASN A 141 1.70 6.96 11.24
C ASN A 141 2.43 8.29 11.33
N LEU A 142 1.95 9.32 10.62
CA LEU A 142 2.54 10.67 10.64
C LEU A 142 2.40 11.36 12.00
N ALA A 143 1.39 10.99 12.79
CA ALA A 143 1.21 11.60 14.12
C ALA A 143 2.41 11.39 15.06
N VAL A 144 3.21 10.33 14.84
CA VAL A 144 4.42 10.08 15.64
C VAL A 144 5.51 11.13 15.40
N LEU A 145 5.50 11.79 14.24
CA LEU A 145 6.51 12.78 13.84
C LEU A 145 6.48 14.03 14.74
N LYS A 146 5.34 14.35 15.34
CA LYS A 146 5.21 15.46 16.31
C LYS A 146 6.14 15.28 17.51
N GLU A 147 6.37 14.03 17.93
CA GLU A 147 7.27 13.70 19.04
C GLU A 147 8.75 13.89 18.68
N LEU A 148 9.02 14.09 17.40
CA LEU A 148 10.34 14.42 16.85
C LEU A 148 10.48 15.93 16.52
N GLY A 149 9.47 16.75 16.80
CA GLY A 149 9.45 18.16 16.43
C GLY A 149 9.20 18.40 14.93
N ILE A 150 8.73 17.38 14.19
CA ILE A 150 8.39 17.50 12.78
C ILE A 150 6.91 17.85 12.69
N GLU A 151 6.61 19.05 12.25
CA GLU A 151 5.24 19.48 11.97
C GLU A 151 4.71 18.86 10.67
N LYS A 152 3.41 18.96 10.45
CA LYS A 152 2.76 18.44 9.25
C LYS A 152 3.34 19.12 8.01
N ASP A 153 3.97 18.37 7.15
CA ASP A 153 4.37 18.83 5.82
C ASP A 153 3.17 18.71 4.86
N GLU A 154 2.92 19.75 4.09
CA GLU A 154 1.83 19.76 3.09
C GLU A 154 2.21 18.99 1.82
N THR A 155 3.52 18.79 1.59
CA THR A 155 4.00 18.05 0.43
C THR A 155 3.95 16.55 0.66
N TRP A 156 3.20 15.86 -0.19
CA TRP A 156 3.13 14.39 -0.17
C TRP A 156 4.28 13.81 -1.00
N PRO A 157 5.20 13.03 -0.41
CA PRO A 157 6.27 12.42 -1.19
C PRO A 157 5.71 11.29 -2.06
N SER A 158 6.13 11.24 -3.31
CA SER A 158 5.96 10.09 -4.19
C SER A 158 7.20 9.21 -4.15
N PHE A 159 7.01 7.91 -4.29
CA PHE A 159 8.06 6.92 -4.17
C PHE A 159 8.19 6.11 -5.46
N ALA A 160 9.42 5.98 -5.93
CA ALA A 160 9.76 5.08 -7.03
C ALA A 160 11.07 4.34 -6.69
N PRO A 161 11.24 3.09 -7.13
CA PRO A 161 12.55 2.43 -7.07
C PRO A 161 13.55 3.14 -7.96
N SER A 162 14.84 3.02 -7.61
CA SER A 162 15.93 3.62 -8.40
C SER A 162 16.09 3.02 -9.81
N ASP A 163 15.53 1.86 -10.06
CA ASP A 163 15.63 1.11 -11.32
C ASP A 163 14.25 0.77 -11.89
N THR A 164 13.51 1.81 -12.24
CA THR A 164 12.18 1.68 -12.84
C THR A 164 12.29 1.20 -14.30
N SER A 165 13.28 1.71 -15.05
CA SER A 165 13.45 1.43 -16.48
C SER A 165 13.67 -0.06 -16.75
N SER A 166 14.55 -0.73 -16.01
CA SER A 166 14.80 -2.17 -16.20
C SER A 166 13.56 -3.01 -15.87
N THR A 167 12.74 -2.59 -14.91
CA THR A 167 11.47 -3.23 -14.61
C THR A 167 10.51 -3.14 -15.80
N LEU A 168 10.35 -1.97 -16.40
CA LEU A 168 9.50 -1.79 -17.58
C LEU A 168 9.98 -2.61 -18.76
N GLU A 169 11.29 -2.62 -19.02
CA GLU A 169 11.91 -3.43 -20.08
C GLU A 169 11.63 -4.92 -19.89
N SER A 170 11.77 -5.42 -18.64
CA SER A 170 11.56 -6.85 -18.32
C SER A 170 10.13 -7.33 -18.59
N PHE A 171 9.15 -6.42 -18.55
CA PHE A 171 7.75 -6.72 -18.82
C PHE A 171 7.30 -6.27 -20.23
N GLY A 172 8.19 -5.76 -21.08
CA GLY A 172 7.87 -5.27 -22.43
C GLY A 172 6.95 -4.05 -22.40
N LEU A 173 7.15 -3.16 -21.43
CA LEU A 173 6.39 -1.92 -21.22
C LEU A 173 7.24 -0.67 -21.47
N ALA A 174 8.51 -0.81 -21.79
CA ALA A 174 9.39 0.33 -22.12
C ALA A 174 8.81 1.12 -23.29
N GLY A 175 8.66 2.43 -23.11
CA GLY A 175 8.08 3.33 -24.13
C GLY A 175 6.59 3.15 -24.39
N SER A 176 5.89 2.32 -23.61
CA SER A 176 4.44 2.09 -23.73
C SER A 176 3.68 2.89 -22.67
N GLU A 177 2.56 3.49 -23.08
CA GLU A 177 1.60 4.05 -22.13
C GLU A 177 0.66 2.95 -21.65
N PHE A 178 0.44 2.87 -20.32
CA PHE A 178 -0.37 1.84 -19.74
C PHE A 178 -1.12 2.32 -18.49
N PHE A 179 -2.19 1.61 -18.16
CA PHE A 179 -2.90 1.74 -16.90
C PHE A 179 -2.84 0.43 -16.12
N ILE A 180 -2.97 0.51 -14.79
CA ILE A 180 -2.99 -0.67 -13.91
C ILE A 180 -4.41 -0.99 -13.50
N ALA A 181 -4.81 -2.26 -13.55
CA ALA A 181 -6.04 -2.75 -12.94
C ALA A 181 -5.74 -3.85 -11.91
N VAL A 182 -6.36 -3.74 -10.73
CA VAL A 182 -6.27 -4.73 -9.65
C VAL A 182 -7.59 -5.49 -9.57
N PRO A 183 -7.68 -6.74 -10.07
CA PRO A 183 -8.95 -7.43 -10.23
C PRO A 183 -9.44 -8.16 -8.99
N LEU A 184 -8.58 -8.43 -8.00
CA LEU A 184 -8.91 -9.28 -6.87
C LEU A 184 -8.49 -8.69 -5.53
N THR A 185 -9.36 -8.86 -4.54
CA THR A 185 -9.09 -8.54 -3.13
C THR A 185 -9.33 -9.77 -2.24
N ARG A 186 -8.90 -9.68 -0.97
CA ARG A 186 -9.15 -10.73 0.03
C ARG A 186 -10.62 -10.85 0.45
N TRP A 187 -11.42 -9.82 0.25
CA TRP A 187 -12.83 -9.78 0.63
C TRP A 187 -13.68 -9.83 -0.63
N LYS A 188 -14.51 -10.86 -0.77
CA LYS A 188 -15.40 -10.99 -1.92
C LYS A 188 -16.27 -9.75 -2.13
N SER A 189 -16.71 -9.14 -1.04
CA SER A 189 -17.53 -7.93 -1.06
C SER A 189 -16.88 -6.69 -1.66
N LYS A 190 -15.56 -6.68 -1.86
CA LYS A 190 -14.81 -5.59 -2.47
C LYS A 190 -14.45 -5.85 -3.94
N ASN A 191 -14.67 -7.07 -4.43
CA ASN A 191 -14.32 -7.40 -5.80
C ASN A 191 -15.29 -6.77 -6.79
N TRP A 192 -14.74 -6.14 -7.80
CA TRP A 192 -15.48 -5.69 -8.96
C TRP A 192 -15.48 -6.79 -10.01
N VAL A 193 -16.56 -6.85 -10.84
CA VAL A 193 -16.71 -7.98 -11.77
C VAL A 193 -15.70 -7.91 -12.91
N PRO A 194 -15.19 -9.07 -13.40
CA PRO A 194 -14.24 -9.12 -14.50
C PRO A 194 -14.73 -8.43 -15.77
N GLU A 195 -16.02 -8.54 -16.05
CA GLU A 195 -16.69 -7.92 -17.20
C GLU A 195 -16.56 -6.40 -17.18
N SER A 196 -16.71 -5.79 -16.02
CA SER A 196 -16.57 -4.34 -15.86
C SER A 196 -15.11 -3.88 -16.03
N ILE A 197 -14.16 -4.65 -15.51
CA ILE A 197 -12.71 -4.35 -15.70
C ILE A 197 -12.35 -4.44 -17.18
N ALA A 198 -12.85 -5.47 -17.87
CA ALA A 198 -12.64 -5.66 -19.31
C ALA A 198 -13.22 -4.51 -20.12
N ALA A 199 -14.44 -4.05 -19.80
CA ALA A 199 -15.09 -2.92 -20.47
C ALA A 199 -14.31 -1.61 -20.29
N VAL A 200 -13.87 -1.29 -19.07
CA VAL A 200 -13.00 -0.11 -18.80
C VAL A 200 -11.72 -0.20 -19.61
N GLY A 201 -11.07 -1.36 -19.63
CA GLY A 201 -9.82 -1.53 -20.36
C GLY A 201 -10.01 -1.34 -21.87
N THR A 202 -11.08 -1.86 -22.45
CA THR A 202 -11.41 -1.68 -23.86
C THR A 202 -11.62 -0.20 -24.19
N GLU A 203 -12.34 0.53 -23.34
CA GLU A 203 -12.61 1.94 -23.54
C GLU A 203 -11.36 2.82 -23.38
N LEU A 204 -10.54 2.58 -22.36
CA LEU A 204 -9.28 3.31 -22.17
C LEU A 204 -8.29 3.05 -23.32
N LYS A 205 -8.23 1.82 -23.85
CA LYS A 205 -7.44 1.52 -25.04
C LYS A 205 -7.97 2.26 -26.28
N ALA A 206 -9.27 2.31 -26.46
CA ALA A 206 -9.90 3.00 -27.59
C ALA A 206 -9.64 4.52 -27.56
N ARG A 207 -9.73 5.15 -26.38
CA ARG A 207 -9.55 6.61 -26.19
C ARG A 207 -8.10 7.05 -26.22
N HIS A 208 -7.23 6.31 -25.55
CA HIS A 208 -5.85 6.75 -25.27
C HIS A 208 -4.79 5.86 -25.90
N GLY A 209 -5.14 4.71 -26.45
CA GLY A 209 -4.15 3.71 -26.91
C GLY A 209 -3.47 2.96 -25.77
N TRP A 210 -3.87 3.15 -24.51
CA TRP A 210 -3.18 2.57 -23.36
C TRP A 210 -3.37 1.07 -23.27
N ARG A 211 -2.30 0.39 -22.87
CA ARG A 211 -2.34 -1.03 -22.55
C ARG A 211 -2.78 -1.23 -21.10
N GLY A 212 -3.72 -2.13 -20.84
CA GLY A 212 -4.06 -2.54 -19.48
C GLY A 212 -2.99 -3.48 -18.90
N VAL A 213 -2.63 -3.30 -17.64
CA VAL A 213 -1.73 -4.18 -16.89
C VAL A 213 -2.48 -4.74 -15.70
N LEU A 214 -2.77 -6.04 -15.72
CA LEU A 214 -3.42 -6.74 -14.62
C LEU A 214 -2.37 -7.17 -13.60
N VAL A 215 -2.53 -6.76 -12.34
CA VAL A 215 -1.63 -7.10 -11.26
C VAL A 215 -2.37 -7.76 -10.10
N GLY A 216 -1.69 -8.72 -9.46
CA GLY A 216 -2.25 -9.47 -8.34
C GLY A 216 -1.30 -10.58 -7.90
N GLY A 217 -1.65 -11.28 -6.84
CA GLY A 217 -0.95 -12.51 -6.43
C GLY A 217 -1.25 -13.68 -7.37
N SER A 218 -0.68 -14.83 -7.08
CA SER A 218 -0.96 -16.08 -7.84
C SER A 218 -2.42 -16.52 -7.72
N ASP A 219 -3.14 -16.05 -6.74
CA ASP A 219 -4.58 -16.24 -6.53
C ASP A 219 -5.45 -15.46 -7.51
N ALA A 220 -4.90 -14.43 -8.16
CA ALA A 220 -5.61 -13.64 -9.16
C ALA A 220 -5.55 -14.22 -10.60
N LYS A 221 -4.77 -15.27 -10.85
CA LYS A 221 -4.54 -15.80 -12.21
C LYS A 221 -5.80 -16.14 -12.96
N GLU A 222 -6.74 -16.80 -12.30
CA GLU A 222 -8.01 -17.24 -12.94
C GLU A 222 -8.85 -16.03 -13.37
N VAL A 223 -9.00 -15.03 -12.50
CA VAL A 223 -9.76 -13.83 -12.83
C VAL A 223 -9.06 -12.98 -13.89
N CYS A 224 -7.73 -12.89 -13.85
CA CYS A 224 -6.95 -12.20 -14.89
C CYS A 224 -7.11 -12.88 -16.26
N ALA A 225 -7.02 -14.21 -16.32
CA ALA A 225 -7.25 -14.96 -17.55
C ALA A 225 -8.66 -14.72 -18.12
N LYS A 226 -9.69 -14.67 -17.25
CA LYS A 226 -11.06 -14.33 -17.67
C LYS A 226 -11.13 -12.93 -18.27
N ILE A 227 -10.50 -11.92 -17.65
CA ILE A 227 -10.48 -10.55 -18.16
C ILE A 227 -9.79 -10.47 -19.52
N CYS A 228 -8.63 -11.13 -19.67
CA CYS A 228 -7.92 -11.21 -20.94
C CYS A 228 -8.76 -11.88 -22.05
N ALA A 229 -9.53 -12.92 -21.71
CA ALA A 229 -10.44 -13.57 -22.66
C ALA A 229 -11.62 -12.67 -23.09
N LEU A 230 -12.14 -11.83 -22.19
CA LEU A 230 -13.22 -10.88 -22.46
C LEU A 230 -12.78 -9.70 -23.33
N SER A 231 -11.51 -9.29 -23.26
CA SER A 231 -10.95 -8.19 -24.04
C SER A 231 -9.58 -8.59 -24.60
N PRO A 232 -9.55 -9.34 -25.68
CA PRO A 232 -8.31 -9.76 -26.35
C PRO A 232 -7.45 -8.53 -26.72
N ASP A 233 -6.12 -8.71 -26.60
CA ASP A 233 -5.10 -7.69 -26.94
C ASP A 233 -5.14 -6.38 -26.14
N VAL A 234 -6.03 -6.28 -25.14
CA VAL A 234 -6.11 -5.10 -24.27
C VAL A 234 -5.13 -5.23 -23.10
N PHE A 235 -5.06 -6.41 -22.48
CA PHE A 235 -4.37 -6.58 -21.21
C PHE A 235 -3.08 -7.40 -21.30
N LEU A 236 -2.10 -6.98 -20.49
CA LEU A 236 -0.94 -7.77 -20.09
C LEU A 236 -1.20 -8.36 -18.69
N ASP A 237 -1.22 -9.68 -18.58
CA ASP A 237 -1.37 -10.36 -17.29
C ASP A 237 -0.02 -10.54 -16.58
N LEU A 238 0.17 -9.80 -15.49
CA LEU A 238 1.30 -9.90 -14.58
C LEU A 238 0.93 -10.53 -13.22
N SER A 239 -0.20 -11.22 -13.11
CA SER A 239 -0.61 -11.88 -11.88
C SER A 239 0.42 -12.92 -11.40
N GLY A 240 0.93 -12.74 -10.17
CA GLY A 240 1.96 -13.57 -9.57
C GLY A 240 3.35 -13.46 -10.20
N LYS A 241 3.58 -12.48 -11.07
CA LYS A 241 4.86 -12.28 -11.78
C LYS A 241 5.67 -11.09 -11.26
N THR A 242 5.09 -10.25 -10.38
CA THR A 242 5.74 -9.06 -9.82
C THR A 242 6.03 -9.24 -8.34
N ASP A 243 7.17 -8.76 -7.88
CA ASP A 243 7.39 -8.42 -6.48
C ASP A 243 6.91 -7.00 -6.17
N TRP A 244 6.98 -6.58 -4.89
CA TRP A 244 6.47 -5.25 -4.50
C TRP A 244 7.34 -4.09 -4.95
N SER A 245 8.64 -4.30 -5.22
CA SER A 245 9.52 -3.28 -5.81
C SER A 245 9.16 -3.05 -7.28
N GLN A 246 9.00 -4.15 -8.02
CA GLN A 246 8.56 -4.10 -9.42
C GLN A 246 7.15 -3.50 -9.55
N PHE A 247 6.24 -3.84 -8.62
CA PHE A 247 4.91 -3.27 -8.61
C PHE A 247 4.93 -1.76 -8.33
N LEU A 248 5.78 -1.30 -7.41
CA LEU A 248 5.97 0.13 -7.16
C LEU A 248 6.54 0.85 -8.39
N ALA A 249 7.49 0.22 -9.11
CA ALA A 249 8.04 0.75 -10.35
C ALA A 249 6.97 0.91 -11.43
N LEU A 250 6.16 -0.12 -11.65
CA LEU A 250 5.01 -0.06 -12.57
C LEU A 250 4.03 1.04 -12.15
N SER A 251 3.77 1.16 -10.84
CA SER A 251 2.86 2.17 -10.30
C SER A 251 3.33 3.59 -10.56
N ALA A 252 4.63 3.86 -10.46
CA ALA A 252 5.20 5.19 -10.68
C ALA A 252 5.08 5.66 -12.14
N GLU A 253 5.00 4.72 -13.09
CA GLU A 253 4.96 5.02 -14.54
C GLU A 253 3.57 4.86 -15.17
N ALA A 254 2.61 4.30 -14.43
CA ALA A 254 1.26 4.12 -14.93
C ALA A 254 0.54 5.46 -15.12
N ARG A 255 -0.12 5.64 -16.27
CA ARG A 255 -0.95 6.82 -16.56
C ARG A 255 -2.13 6.96 -15.61
N CYS A 256 -2.71 5.83 -15.24
CA CYS A 256 -3.70 5.77 -14.16
C CYS A 256 -3.81 4.34 -13.61
N ALA A 257 -4.61 4.19 -12.55
CA ALA A 257 -4.96 2.89 -12.01
C ALA A 257 -6.45 2.81 -11.69
N VAL A 258 -7.03 1.61 -11.83
CA VAL A 258 -8.38 1.28 -11.39
C VAL A 258 -8.27 0.14 -10.38
N THR A 259 -8.71 0.37 -9.16
CA THR A 259 -8.47 -0.56 -8.06
C THR A 259 -9.60 -0.56 -7.03
N PRO A 260 -9.99 -1.70 -6.51
CA PRO A 260 -10.79 -1.74 -5.28
C PRO A 260 -9.94 -1.42 -4.05
N ASP A 261 -10.58 -1.26 -2.87
CA ASP A 261 -9.90 -1.11 -1.58
C ASP A 261 -9.07 -2.36 -1.25
N THR A 262 -7.76 -2.24 -1.45
CA THR A 262 -6.79 -3.33 -1.26
C THR A 262 -5.38 -2.81 -0.95
N GLY A 263 -4.48 -3.70 -0.51
CA GLY A 263 -3.08 -3.34 -0.23
C GLY A 263 -2.34 -2.69 -1.40
N PRO A 264 -2.44 -3.21 -2.63
CA PRO A 264 -1.91 -2.59 -3.84
C PRO A 264 -2.34 -1.13 -4.04
N MET A 265 -3.58 -0.76 -3.73
CA MET A 265 -4.05 0.62 -3.80
C MET A 265 -3.17 1.60 -3.00
N HIS A 266 -2.76 1.22 -1.79
CA HIS A 266 -1.90 2.07 -0.97
C HIS A 266 -0.47 2.15 -1.50
N VAL A 267 0.03 1.11 -2.19
CA VAL A 267 1.34 1.17 -2.86
C VAL A 267 1.28 2.13 -4.05
N MET A 268 0.22 2.08 -4.85
CA MET A 268 -0.01 3.02 -5.95
C MET A 268 -0.18 4.45 -5.43
N ALA A 269 -0.90 4.65 -4.32
CA ALA A 269 -1.00 5.95 -3.66
C ALA A 269 0.37 6.47 -3.20
N ALA A 270 1.22 5.61 -2.66
CA ALA A 270 2.60 5.97 -2.29
C ALA A 270 3.47 6.31 -3.50
N ALA A 271 3.23 5.67 -4.66
CA ALA A 271 3.89 6.01 -5.91
C ALA A 271 3.43 7.34 -6.53
N GLY A 272 2.33 7.91 -6.04
CA GLY A 272 1.71 9.09 -6.66
C GLY A 272 0.92 8.77 -7.93
N THR A 273 0.57 7.50 -8.16
CA THR A 273 -0.18 7.06 -9.34
C THR A 273 -1.58 7.71 -9.36
N PRO A 274 -1.97 8.39 -10.45
CA PRO A 274 -3.36 8.80 -10.65
C PRO A 274 -4.29 7.57 -10.56
N MET A 275 -5.35 7.60 -9.73
CA MET A 275 -6.17 6.40 -9.59
C MET A 275 -7.64 6.65 -9.30
N ILE A 276 -8.46 5.73 -9.77
CA ILE A 276 -9.85 5.59 -9.38
C ILE A 276 -9.97 4.42 -8.40
N ALA A 277 -10.33 4.73 -7.17
CA ALA A 277 -10.55 3.74 -6.13
C ALA A 277 -12.04 3.40 -6.04
N ILE A 278 -12.40 2.14 -6.34
CA ILE A 278 -13.76 1.64 -6.22
C ILE A 278 -13.96 1.11 -4.81
N MET A 279 -14.71 1.85 -4.00
CA MET A 279 -14.90 1.54 -2.58
C MET A 279 -16.28 0.93 -2.35
N GLY A 280 -16.30 -0.26 -1.80
CA GLY A 280 -17.54 -0.97 -1.42
C GLY A 280 -17.83 -0.84 0.09
N PRO A 281 -17.66 -1.92 0.87
CA PRO A 281 -18.13 -2.04 2.26
C PRO A 281 -17.36 -1.22 3.28
N THR A 282 -16.26 -0.57 2.92
CA THR A 282 -15.35 0.14 3.83
C THR A 282 -15.49 1.66 3.72
N ASP A 283 -15.14 2.38 4.79
CA ASP A 283 -15.16 3.85 4.81
C ASP A 283 -13.95 4.42 4.06
N PRO A 284 -14.15 5.17 2.97
CA PRO A 284 -13.06 5.77 2.19
C PRO A 284 -12.17 6.71 2.99
N ARG A 285 -12.71 7.45 3.95
CA ARG A 285 -11.94 8.39 4.79
C ARG A 285 -10.86 7.69 5.59
N ARG A 286 -11.07 6.41 5.91
CA ARG A 286 -10.16 5.59 6.69
C ARG A 286 -9.30 4.66 5.85
N HIS A 287 -9.88 4.09 4.80
CA HIS A 287 -9.30 2.99 4.02
C HIS A 287 -9.02 3.35 2.57
N GLY A 288 -9.43 4.54 2.10
CA GLY A 288 -9.19 5.01 0.75
C GLY A 288 -7.70 5.25 0.45
N PRO A 289 -7.37 5.62 -0.78
CA PRO A 289 -6.03 6.09 -1.11
C PRO A 289 -5.73 7.40 -0.39
N TYR A 290 -4.48 7.62 -0.05
CA TYR A 290 -4.02 8.87 0.55
C TYR A 290 -3.16 9.65 -0.44
N GLY A 291 -3.41 10.95 -0.57
CA GLY A 291 -2.76 11.84 -1.54
C GLY A 291 -3.76 12.48 -2.50
N ASP A 292 -3.28 13.41 -3.32
CA ASP A 292 -4.13 14.29 -4.15
C ASP A 292 -4.35 13.77 -5.58
N CYS A 293 -3.79 12.59 -5.90
CA CYS A 293 -3.87 11.99 -7.24
C CYS A 293 -4.93 10.90 -7.35
N SER A 294 -6.04 11.01 -6.58
CA SER A 294 -7.04 9.94 -6.58
C SER A 294 -8.48 10.44 -6.49
N LYS A 295 -9.38 9.72 -7.17
CA LYS A 295 -10.83 9.84 -6.97
C LYS A 295 -11.40 8.56 -6.39
N VAL A 296 -12.38 8.69 -5.51
CA VAL A 296 -13.08 7.57 -4.90
C VAL A 296 -14.49 7.48 -5.48
N LEU A 297 -14.83 6.33 -6.04
CA LEU A 297 -16.19 5.98 -6.40
C LEU A 297 -16.78 5.04 -5.35
N GLN A 298 -17.87 5.43 -4.75
CA GLN A 298 -18.60 4.61 -3.76
C GLN A 298 -20.11 4.73 -3.99
N SER A 299 -20.80 3.62 -3.88
CA SER A 299 -22.26 3.57 -3.92
C SER A 299 -22.88 4.40 -2.78
N LYS A 300 -24.08 4.96 -3.04
CA LYS A 300 -24.86 5.73 -2.04
C LYS A 300 -25.78 4.86 -1.19
N ARG A 301 -25.56 3.53 -1.14
CA ARG A 301 -26.40 2.61 -0.35
C ARG A 301 -26.33 2.92 1.13
N ARG A 302 -27.48 2.90 1.80
CA ARG A 302 -27.59 3.20 3.25
C ARG A 302 -26.88 2.21 4.16
N CYS A 303 -26.53 1.01 3.67
CA CYS A 303 -25.80 0.01 4.43
C CYS A 303 -24.30 0.31 4.54
N LEU A 304 -23.77 1.31 3.85
CA LEU A 304 -22.35 1.65 3.86
C LEU A 304 -22.01 2.67 4.94
N PRO A 305 -20.83 2.53 5.59
CA PRO A 305 -19.89 1.40 5.48
C PRO A 305 -20.34 0.21 6.37
N CYS A 306 -20.45 -0.99 5.81
CA CYS A 306 -20.93 -2.17 6.54
C CYS A 306 -19.83 -3.09 7.07
N TYR A 307 -18.62 -3.05 6.52
CA TYR A 307 -17.45 -3.86 6.89
C TYR A 307 -17.66 -5.39 6.80
N HIS A 308 -18.67 -5.86 6.06
CA HIS A 308 -18.89 -7.29 5.82
C HIS A 308 -17.96 -7.81 4.72
N ARG A 309 -17.39 -9.00 4.93
CA ARG A 309 -16.52 -9.65 3.95
C ARG A 309 -17.29 -10.26 2.78
N ASP A 310 -18.55 -10.57 2.99
CA ASP A 310 -19.51 -11.04 2.00
C ASP A 310 -20.75 -10.16 2.09
N CYS A 311 -21.42 -9.88 0.97
CA CYS A 311 -22.59 -9.02 0.95
C CYS A 311 -23.80 -9.74 1.55
N VAL A 312 -24.27 -9.28 2.70
CA VAL A 312 -25.42 -9.90 3.39
C VAL A 312 -26.79 -9.55 2.77
N LEU A 313 -26.83 -8.55 1.88
CA LEU A 313 -28.03 -8.12 1.14
C LEU A 313 -28.05 -8.62 -0.30
N GLY A 314 -26.95 -9.25 -0.75
CA GLY A 314 -26.79 -9.76 -2.10
C GLY A 314 -27.19 -11.24 -2.21
N GLU A 315 -27.24 -11.72 -3.43
CA GLU A 315 -27.44 -13.14 -3.73
C GLU A 315 -26.09 -13.88 -3.72
N GLU A 316 -26.10 -15.13 -3.29
CA GLU A 316 -24.91 -15.96 -3.30
C GLU A 316 -24.33 -16.13 -4.73
N GLY A 317 -23.03 -15.99 -4.87
CA GLY A 317 -22.34 -16.07 -6.17
C GLY A 317 -22.43 -14.82 -7.04
N LYS A 318 -23.22 -13.80 -6.63
CA LYS A 318 -23.29 -12.52 -7.33
C LYS A 318 -22.36 -11.46 -6.70
N PRO A 319 -21.96 -10.43 -7.46
CA PRO A 319 -21.18 -9.32 -6.93
C PRO A 319 -21.96 -8.60 -5.83
N SER A 320 -21.23 -7.97 -4.90
CA SER A 320 -21.84 -7.14 -3.88
C SER A 320 -22.61 -5.99 -4.52
N LEU A 321 -23.80 -5.72 -4.02
CA LEU A 321 -24.70 -4.71 -4.58
C LEU A 321 -24.04 -3.33 -4.72
N CYS A 322 -23.22 -2.93 -3.72
CA CYS A 322 -22.51 -1.65 -3.76
C CYS A 322 -21.40 -1.59 -4.82
N MET A 323 -20.80 -2.75 -5.17
CA MET A 323 -19.83 -2.83 -6.27
C MET A 323 -20.51 -2.86 -7.62
N ALA A 324 -21.70 -3.46 -7.70
CA ALA A 324 -22.51 -3.50 -8.92
C ALA A 324 -23.11 -2.13 -9.28
N ASP A 325 -23.30 -1.24 -8.32
CA ASP A 325 -23.78 0.14 -8.58
C ASP A 325 -22.75 1.00 -9.31
N ILE A 326 -21.47 0.63 -9.30
CA ILE A 326 -20.40 1.36 -9.98
C ILE A 326 -20.24 0.77 -11.38
N THR A 327 -20.64 1.52 -12.40
CA THR A 327 -20.58 1.07 -13.79
C THR A 327 -19.24 1.38 -14.44
N PRO A 328 -18.86 0.68 -15.53
CA PRO A 328 -17.67 0.99 -16.31
C PRO A 328 -17.61 2.44 -16.79
N GLU A 329 -18.75 2.99 -17.23
CA GLU A 329 -18.86 4.36 -17.72
C GLU A 329 -18.51 5.36 -16.64
N MET A 330 -19.01 5.18 -15.41
CA MET A 330 -18.68 6.04 -14.26
C MET A 330 -17.16 6.02 -13.98
N VAL A 331 -16.50 4.86 -14.14
CA VAL A 331 -15.07 4.73 -13.91
C VAL A 331 -14.27 5.44 -15.00
N VAL A 332 -14.65 5.28 -16.27
CA VAL A 332 -14.01 5.96 -17.40
C VAL A 332 -14.17 7.48 -17.29
N GLU A 333 -15.38 7.97 -17.01
CA GLU A 333 -15.63 9.39 -16.78
C GLU A 333 -14.75 9.95 -15.64
N ALA A 334 -14.67 9.22 -14.53
CA ALA A 334 -13.85 9.62 -13.39
C ALA A 334 -12.34 9.64 -13.73
N VAL A 335 -11.85 8.75 -14.62
CA VAL A 335 -10.46 8.78 -15.13
C VAL A 335 -10.24 10.07 -15.91
N GLU A 336 -11.11 10.40 -16.86
CA GLU A 336 -10.99 11.61 -17.68
C GLU A 336 -11.00 12.89 -16.84
N GLU A 337 -11.92 12.97 -15.89
CA GLU A 337 -12.00 14.10 -14.96
C GLU A 337 -10.73 14.25 -14.13
N LEU A 338 -10.21 13.13 -13.56
CA LEU A 338 -9.00 13.15 -12.75
C LEU A 338 -7.79 13.63 -13.55
N LEU A 339 -7.62 13.13 -14.78
CA LEU A 339 -6.51 13.51 -15.64
C LEU A 339 -6.56 14.99 -16.03
N ASN A 340 -7.75 15.51 -16.30
CA ASN A 340 -7.96 16.92 -16.60
C ASN A 340 -7.64 17.82 -15.38
N GLU A 341 -8.08 17.42 -14.18
CA GLU A 341 -7.76 18.13 -12.93
C GLU A 341 -6.24 18.17 -12.67
N LEU A 342 -5.53 17.06 -12.92
CA LEU A 342 -4.08 16.99 -12.72
C LEU A 342 -3.33 17.87 -13.73
N LYS A 343 -3.70 17.86 -15.01
CA LYS A 343 -3.13 18.76 -16.03
C LYS A 343 -3.31 20.22 -15.64
N THR A 344 -4.52 20.61 -15.21
CA THR A 344 -4.77 21.99 -14.79
C THR A 344 -3.94 22.40 -13.57
N LYS A 345 -3.67 21.48 -12.63
CA LYS A 345 -2.79 21.73 -11.49
C LYS A 345 -1.34 21.92 -11.91
N GLU A 346 -0.84 21.12 -12.87
CA GLU A 346 0.52 21.23 -13.40
C GLU A 346 0.73 22.55 -14.15
N GLU A 347 -0.26 23.01 -14.92
CA GLU A 347 -0.22 24.27 -15.65
C GLU A 347 -0.23 25.51 -14.73
N ASN A 348 -0.74 25.37 -13.50
CA ASN A 348 -0.86 26.46 -12.52
C ASN A 348 0.25 26.43 -11.44
N ALA A 349 1.15 25.45 -11.44
CA ALA A 349 2.24 25.30 -10.46
C ALA A 349 3.58 25.85 -10.99
#